data_d3d4a1f0e267b97b2db3542ca4ea6062
#
_entry.id   d3d4a1f0e267b97b2db3542ca4ea6062
#
_cell.length_a   1.000
_cell.length_b   1.000
_cell.length_c   1.000
_cell.angle_alpha   90.00
_cell.angle_beta   90.00
_cell.angle_gamma   90.00
#
_symmetry.space_group_name_H-M   'P 1'
#
loop_
_entity.id
_entity.type
_entity.pdbx_description
1 polymer ?
#
loop_
_entity_poly.entity_id
_entity_poly.type
_entity_poly.pdbx_seq_one_letter_code
_entity_poly.pdbx_strand_id
1 'polypeptide(L)'
;QVSLYVKELRSGKIYESEKQELKKGEWKTLEFHIPAMEGALLEEAGVCFHVEGKHMDFFDYVGMIDDLYADGNPDYSIELEKDQEEVWLGLHREISQFTKLKGLMYLEDGELHLSCADFAEAYTGRHDWEDYSAEFTFTPLTGADHMVNVRVQGAIRSYAVGLLADGKIAILKNDNGYRVLTDAPFAWENGKEYTITVKAVGNTISAIADGAELLKITDEEHPYLQGSVGVSMLRGTHDKYRRIAVKGI
;
A
#
# COMPACT_ATOMS: atom_id res chain seq x y z
N GLN A 1 -32.01 -12.71 8.78
CA GLN A 1 -30.58 -13.03 8.78
C GLN A 1 -29.77 -11.78 8.42
N VAL A 2 -28.52 -11.79 8.73
CA VAL A 2 -27.58 -10.68 8.50
C VAL A 2 -26.25 -11.26 8.04
N SER A 3 -25.58 -10.54 7.13
CA SER A 3 -24.23 -10.85 6.65
C SER A 3 -23.42 -9.55 6.46
N LEU A 4 -22.12 -9.68 6.42
CA LEU A 4 -21.22 -8.62 5.97
C LEU A 4 -20.90 -8.80 4.49
N TYR A 5 -20.67 -7.72 3.78
CA TYR A 5 -20.21 -7.79 2.40
C TYR A 5 -19.17 -6.71 2.09
N VAL A 6 -18.37 -6.97 1.08
CA VAL A 6 -17.54 -5.99 0.37
C VAL A 6 -17.79 -6.11 -1.12
N LYS A 7 -17.73 -4.98 -1.83
CA LYS A 7 -17.88 -4.91 -3.29
C LYS A 7 -16.61 -4.35 -3.89
N GLU A 8 -16.07 -5.05 -4.86
CA GLU A 8 -14.90 -4.62 -5.61
C GLU A 8 -15.30 -3.57 -6.67
N LEU A 9 -14.52 -2.47 -6.75
CA LEU A 9 -14.85 -1.28 -7.52
C LEU A 9 -14.99 -1.54 -9.03
N ARG A 10 -14.09 -2.31 -9.63
CA ARG A 10 -14.03 -2.45 -11.09
C ARG A 10 -14.92 -3.56 -11.64
N SER A 11 -14.82 -4.74 -11.05
CA SER A 11 -15.63 -5.88 -11.48
C SER A 11 -17.07 -5.80 -10.97
N GLY A 12 -17.32 -5.00 -9.93
CA GLY A 12 -18.59 -4.98 -9.20
C GLY A 12 -18.88 -6.28 -8.45
N LYS A 13 -17.86 -7.15 -8.32
CA LYS A 13 -18.02 -8.44 -7.64
C LYS A 13 -18.24 -8.23 -6.15
N ILE A 14 -19.25 -8.89 -5.63
CA ILE A 14 -19.59 -8.87 -4.20
C ILE A 14 -19.05 -10.15 -3.55
N TYR A 15 -18.37 -9.96 -2.44
CA TYR A 15 -17.96 -11.01 -1.53
C TYR A 15 -18.76 -10.86 -0.26
N GLU A 16 -19.42 -11.91 0.18
CA GLU A 16 -20.35 -11.89 1.31
C GLU A 16 -19.95 -12.96 2.32
N SER A 17 -20.07 -12.62 3.61
CA SER A 17 -19.88 -13.57 4.70
C SER A 17 -21.04 -14.58 4.78
N GLU A 18 -20.87 -15.60 5.60
CA GLU A 18 -21.99 -16.48 5.95
C GLU A 18 -23.12 -15.69 6.62
N LYS A 19 -24.37 -16.04 6.26
CA LYS A 19 -25.57 -15.46 6.84
C LYS A 19 -25.80 -15.97 8.26
N GLN A 20 -26.02 -15.04 9.17
CA GLN A 20 -26.26 -15.36 10.58
C GLN A 20 -27.66 -14.91 11.00
N GLU A 21 -28.28 -15.64 11.90
CA GLU A 21 -29.56 -15.19 12.48
C GLU A 21 -29.34 -14.00 13.39
N LEU A 22 -30.22 -13.01 13.28
CA LEU A 22 -30.29 -11.85 14.16
C LEU A 22 -31.71 -11.75 14.72
N LYS A 23 -31.86 -11.75 16.04
CA LYS A 23 -33.15 -11.60 16.71
C LYS A 23 -33.42 -10.15 17.06
N LYS A 24 -34.71 -9.82 17.21
CA LYS A 24 -35.13 -8.48 17.62
C LYS A 24 -34.52 -8.10 18.98
N GLY A 25 -33.84 -6.96 19.01
CA GLY A 25 -33.20 -6.41 20.23
C GLY A 25 -31.90 -7.08 20.60
N GLU A 26 -31.34 -7.92 19.75
CA GLU A 26 -30.06 -8.58 19.96
C GLU A 26 -28.94 -7.74 19.32
N TRP A 27 -27.82 -7.60 20.04
CA TRP A 27 -26.55 -7.15 19.49
C TRP A 27 -25.70 -8.36 19.13
N LYS A 28 -25.09 -8.32 17.96
CA LYS A 28 -24.27 -9.43 17.48
C LYS A 28 -23.02 -8.91 16.80
N THR A 29 -21.88 -9.44 17.20
CA THR A 29 -20.62 -9.20 16.48
C THR A 29 -20.57 -10.10 15.24
N LEU A 30 -20.31 -9.50 14.10
CA LEU A 30 -20.09 -10.17 12.83
C LEU A 30 -18.65 -10.01 12.41
N GLU A 31 -18.05 -11.08 11.95
CA GLU A 31 -16.69 -11.08 11.42
C GLU A 31 -16.71 -11.60 9.99
N PHE A 32 -15.94 -10.98 9.11
CA PHE A 32 -15.80 -11.39 7.72
C PHE A 32 -14.33 -11.35 7.31
N HIS A 33 -13.77 -12.50 7.04
CA HIS A 33 -12.45 -12.60 6.45
C HIS A 33 -12.54 -12.27 4.94
N ILE A 34 -12.12 -11.07 4.57
CA ILE A 34 -12.11 -10.63 3.18
C ILE A 34 -11.05 -11.45 2.43
N PRO A 35 -11.41 -12.15 1.33
CA PRO A 35 -10.44 -12.91 0.55
C PRO A 35 -9.39 -12.01 -0.09
N ALA A 36 -8.22 -12.56 -0.41
CA ALA A 36 -7.20 -11.84 -1.15
C ALA A 36 -7.77 -11.30 -2.47
N MET A 37 -7.55 -10.02 -2.73
CA MET A 37 -8.11 -9.30 -3.88
C MET A 37 -7.02 -8.64 -4.73
N GLU A 38 -5.76 -9.04 -4.52
CA GLU A 38 -4.58 -8.64 -5.31
C GLU A 38 -4.47 -7.13 -5.55
N GLY A 39 -4.74 -6.34 -4.51
CA GLY A 39 -4.68 -4.89 -4.57
C GLY A 39 -5.90 -4.23 -5.21
N ALA A 40 -6.98 -4.97 -5.48
CA ALA A 40 -8.23 -4.39 -5.95
C ALA A 40 -8.84 -3.45 -4.90
N LEU A 41 -9.46 -2.37 -5.37
CA LEU A 41 -10.11 -1.40 -4.52
C LEU A 41 -11.51 -1.85 -4.13
N LEU A 42 -11.90 -1.53 -2.90
CA LEU A 42 -13.27 -1.67 -2.43
C LEU A 42 -14.08 -0.42 -2.77
N GLU A 43 -15.21 -0.60 -3.44
CA GLU A 43 -16.20 0.45 -3.66
C GLU A 43 -17.11 0.60 -2.43
N GLU A 44 -17.50 -0.53 -1.86
CA GLU A 44 -18.43 -0.58 -0.73
C GLU A 44 -18.02 -1.65 0.28
N ALA A 45 -18.32 -1.38 1.55
CA ALA A 45 -18.37 -2.37 2.61
C ALA A 45 -19.61 -2.13 3.45
N GLY A 46 -20.30 -3.17 3.88
CA GLY A 46 -21.55 -2.96 4.60
C GLY A 46 -22.18 -4.22 5.17
N VAL A 47 -23.41 -4.04 5.63
CA VAL A 47 -24.23 -5.08 6.24
C VAL A 47 -25.46 -5.33 5.37
N CYS A 48 -25.69 -6.59 5.00
CA CYS A 48 -26.90 -7.03 4.33
C CYS A 48 -27.89 -7.60 5.34
N PHE A 49 -29.16 -7.15 5.27
CA PHE A 49 -30.26 -7.75 6.00
C PHE A 49 -31.09 -8.61 5.03
N HIS A 50 -31.19 -9.91 5.35
CA HIS A 50 -31.94 -10.87 4.57
C HIS A 50 -33.25 -11.20 5.28
N VAL A 51 -34.35 -10.90 4.64
CA VAL A 51 -35.70 -11.19 5.14
C VAL A 51 -36.31 -12.28 4.30
N GLU A 52 -36.73 -13.38 4.93
CA GLU A 52 -37.47 -14.44 4.28
C GLU A 52 -38.99 -14.13 4.36
N GLY A 53 -39.66 -14.02 3.23
CA GLY A 53 -41.09 -13.80 3.18
C GLY A 53 -41.64 -13.88 1.77
N LYS A 54 -42.90 -14.38 1.64
CA LYS A 54 -43.57 -14.54 0.34
C LYS A 54 -44.31 -13.28 -0.14
N HIS A 55 -44.45 -12.27 0.69
CA HIS A 55 -45.12 -11.00 0.37
C HIS A 55 -44.29 -9.82 0.81
N MET A 56 -44.20 -8.81 -0.05
CA MET A 56 -43.62 -7.51 0.28
C MET A 56 -44.64 -6.71 1.11
N ASP A 57 -44.86 -7.13 2.35
CA ASP A 57 -45.44 -6.22 3.32
C ASP A 57 -44.36 -5.19 3.68
N PHE A 58 -44.77 -3.93 3.80
CA PHE A 58 -43.85 -2.88 4.24
C PHE A 58 -43.46 -3.15 5.70
N PHE A 59 -42.19 -3.55 5.89
CA PHE A 59 -41.63 -3.67 7.22
C PHE A 59 -40.79 -2.45 7.51
N ASP A 60 -41.07 -1.76 8.59
CA ASP A 60 -40.17 -0.81 9.17
C ASP A 60 -39.01 -1.58 9.84
N TYR A 61 -37.90 -1.65 9.18
CA TYR A 61 -36.70 -2.25 9.70
C TYR A 61 -35.76 -1.17 10.22
N VAL A 62 -35.42 -1.22 11.50
CA VAL A 62 -34.44 -0.36 12.11
C VAL A 62 -33.28 -1.24 12.59
N GLY A 63 -32.16 -1.16 11.91
CA GLY A 63 -30.88 -1.76 12.33
C GLY A 63 -29.93 -0.70 12.85
N MET A 64 -29.19 -1.02 13.88
CA MET A 64 -28.07 -0.20 14.37
C MET A 64 -26.79 -0.92 14.10
N ILE A 65 -25.77 -0.17 13.65
CA ILE A 65 -24.39 -0.67 13.44
C ILE A 65 -23.51 0.15 14.38
N ASP A 66 -22.64 -0.55 15.08
CA ASP A 66 -21.64 0.02 15.96
C ASP A 66 -20.30 -0.68 15.76
N ASP A 67 -19.19 -0.03 16.09
CA ASP A 67 -17.84 -0.57 16.05
C ASP A 67 -17.44 -1.20 14.69
N LEU A 68 -17.78 -0.54 13.57
CA LEU A 68 -17.37 -0.99 12.26
C LEU A 68 -15.90 -0.62 11.99
N TYR A 69 -15.05 -1.61 11.88
CA TYR A 69 -13.66 -1.41 11.50
C TYR A 69 -13.12 -2.59 10.68
N ALA A 70 -12.01 -2.40 10.01
CA ALA A 70 -11.27 -3.45 9.32
C ALA A 70 -9.81 -3.44 9.79
N ASP A 71 -9.26 -4.60 10.03
CA ASP A 71 -7.86 -4.81 10.41
C ASP A 71 -7.25 -5.98 9.64
N GLY A 72 -6.02 -6.34 9.99
CA GLY A 72 -5.30 -7.47 9.42
C GLY A 72 -3.94 -7.09 8.85
N ASN A 73 -3.13 -8.12 8.68
CA ASN A 73 -1.81 -7.98 8.08
C ASN A 73 -1.94 -7.81 6.57
N PRO A 74 -1.05 -7.03 5.93
CA PRO A 74 -1.03 -6.92 4.48
C PRO A 74 -0.66 -8.27 3.85
N ASP A 75 -1.35 -8.63 2.79
CA ASP A 75 -0.97 -9.73 1.89
C ASP A 75 -1.53 -9.41 0.50
N TYR A 76 -0.82 -8.57 -0.27
CA TYR A 76 -1.27 -8.21 -1.60
C TYR A 76 -0.10 -7.85 -2.52
N SER A 77 -0.39 -7.88 -3.81
CA SER A 77 0.45 -7.35 -4.87
C SER A 77 -0.38 -6.41 -5.73
N ILE A 78 0.13 -5.22 -6.03
CA ILE A 78 -0.52 -4.29 -6.93
C ILE A 78 -0.21 -4.72 -8.35
N GLU A 79 -1.26 -5.05 -9.11
CA GLU A 79 -1.17 -5.34 -10.54
C GLU A 79 -1.23 -4.03 -11.33
N LEU A 80 -0.07 -3.54 -11.73
CA LEU A 80 0.05 -2.30 -12.49
C LEU A 80 -0.28 -2.45 -13.98
N GLU A 81 -0.42 -3.69 -14.47
CA GLU A 81 -0.81 -3.98 -15.86
C GLU A 81 -2.28 -3.67 -16.15
N LYS A 82 -3.12 -3.62 -15.13
CA LYS A 82 -4.53 -3.23 -15.26
C LYS A 82 -4.62 -1.70 -15.27
N ASP A 83 -5.50 -1.17 -16.12
CA ASP A 83 -5.84 0.24 -16.09
C ASP A 83 -6.47 0.60 -14.73
N GLN A 84 -5.70 1.26 -13.90
CA GLN A 84 -6.07 1.68 -12.54
C GLN A 84 -6.19 3.20 -12.43
N GLU A 85 -6.09 3.90 -13.56
CA GLU A 85 -6.31 5.33 -13.60
C GLU A 85 -7.78 5.66 -13.44
N GLU A 86 -8.09 6.54 -12.52
CA GLU A 86 -9.39 7.16 -12.37
C GLU A 86 -9.39 8.57 -12.94
N VAL A 87 -10.43 8.88 -13.72
CA VAL A 87 -10.63 10.22 -14.25
C VAL A 87 -11.58 10.97 -13.32
N TRP A 88 -11.02 11.87 -12.51
CA TRP A 88 -11.80 12.73 -11.62
C TRP A 88 -12.23 14.00 -12.34
N LEU A 89 -13.54 14.23 -12.46
CA LEU A 89 -14.12 15.42 -13.10
C LEU A 89 -13.57 15.72 -14.51
N GLY A 90 -13.08 14.71 -15.22
CA GLY A 90 -12.53 14.85 -16.57
C GLY A 90 -11.19 15.60 -16.67
N LEU A 91 -10.57 15.96 -15.56
CA LEU A 91 -9.38 16.81 -15.54
C LEU A 91 -8.15 16.16 -14.88
N HIS A 92 -8.33 15.24 -13.96
CA HIS A 92 -7.26 14.59 -13.22
C HIS A 92 -7.32 13.09 -13.40
N ARG A 93 -6.19 12.49 -13.69
CA ARG A 93 -5.99 11.04 -13.64
C ARG A 93 -5.26 10.73 -12.35
N GLU A 94 -5.90 9.98 -11.50
CA GLU A 94 -5.34 9.47 -10.25
C GLU A 94 -5.22 7.96 -10.34
N ILE A 95 -4.23 7.39 -9.69
CA ILE A 95 -4.08 5.94 -9.54
C ILE A 95 -4.58 5.61 -8.15
N SER A 96 -5.76 5.00 -8.09
CA SER A 96 -6.58 4.90 -6.87
C SER A 96 -5.90 4.21 -5.71
N GLN A 97 -4.97 3.28 -5.98
CA GLN A 97 -4.22 2.61 -4.91
C GLN A 97 -3.20 3.51 -4.22
N PHE A 98 -2.90 4.68 -4.79
CA PHE A 98 -1.86 5.56 -4.27
C PHE A 98 -2.39 6.90 -3.83
N THR A 99 -1.90 7.38 -2.71
CA THR A 99 -1.96 8.79 -2.34
C THR A 99 -0.70 9.46 -2.86
N LYS A 100 -0.84 10.22 -3.95
CA LYS A 100 0.25 11.03 -4.51
C LYS A 100 0.34 12.35 -3.76
N LEU A 101 1.49 12.63 -3.17
CA LEU A 101 1.74 13.92 -2.52
C LEU A 101 2.39 14.91 -3.48
N LYS A 102 3.36 14.48 -4.27
CA LYS A 102 4.10 15.35 -5.19
C LYS A 102 4.72 14.54 -6.32
N GLY A 103 5.01 15.20 -7.41
CA GLY A 103 5.62 14.62 -8.61
C GLY A 103 4.59 14.31 -9.69
N LEU A 104 5.07 13.82 -10.82
CA LEU A 104 4.25 13.31 -11.91
C LEU A 104 4.16 11.79 -11.77
N MET A 105 2.94 11.28 -11.67
CA MET A 105 2.64 9.85 -11.56
C MET A 105 1.64 9.45 -12.64
N TYR A 106 1.94 8.40 -13.40
CA TYR A 106 1.07 7.89 -14.47
C TYR A 106 1.37 6.42 -14.75
N LEU A 107 0.44 5.74 -15.43
CA LEU A 107 0.62 4.38 -15.95
C LEU A 107 0.95 4.42 -17.43
N GLU A 108 1.96 3.69 -17.84
CA GLU A 108 2.34 3.47 -19.24
C GLU A 108 2.84 2.05 -19.41
N ASP A 109 2.31 1.35 -20.40
CA ASP A 109 2.69 -0.04 -20.75
C ASP A 109 2.66 -1.03 -19.55
N GLY A 110 1.70 -0.84 -18.63
CA GLY A 110 1.57 -1.69 -17.44
C GLY A 110 2.59 -1.43 -16.34
N GLU A 111 3.30 -0.32 -16.41
CA GLU A 111 4.24 0.12 -15.38
C GLU A 111 3.81 1.46 -14.78
N LEU A 112 4.02 1.62 -13.48
CA LEU A 112 3.79 2.88 -12.76
C LEU A 112 5.02 3.76 -12.91
N HIS A 113 4.88 4.90 -13.59
CA HIS A 113 5.91 5.91 -13.68
C HIS A 113 5.75 6.95 -12.58
N LEU A 114 6.86 7.28 -11.91
CA LEU A 114 6.95 8.41 -10.99
C LEU A 114 8.18 9.23 -11.35
N SER A 115 8.03 10.56 -11.45
CA SER A 115 9.13 11.46 -11.78
C SER A 115 9.01 12.81 -11.07
N CYS A 116 10.15 13.47 -10.88
CA CYS A 116 10.22 14.79 -10.25
C CYS A 116 11.32 15.67 -10.83
N ALA A 117 11.13 16.98 -10.73
CA ALA A 117 12.23 17.94 -10.87
C ALA A 117 13.04 18.07 -9.58
N ASP A 118 12.38 18.03 -8.43
CA ASP A 118 12.97 18.22 -7.10
C ASP A 118 12.64 17.05 -6.15
N PHE A 119 11.35 16.77 -5.97
CA PHE A 119 10.88 15.76 -5.05
C PHE A 119 9.58 15.12 -5.57
N ALA A 120 9.45 13.80 -5.46
CA ALA A 120 8.21 13.08 -5.69
C ALA A 120 7.99 12.03 -4.60
N GLU A 121 6.73 11.79 -4.27
CA GLU A 121 6.35 10.85 -3.24
C GLU A 121 4.92 10.36 -3.45
N ALA A 122 4.73 9.04 -3.35
CA ALA A 122 3.43 8.39 -3.41
C ALA A 122 3.39 7.21 -2.43
N TYR A 123 2.26 7.03 -1.76
CA TYR A 123 2.04 6.00 -0.75
C TYR A 123 0.87 5.11 -1.08
N THR A 124 0.92 3.87 -0.58
CA THR A 124 -0.17 2.91 -0.66
C THR A 124 -0.23 2.07 0.60
N GLY A 125 -1.41 1.62 0.97
CA GLY A 125 -1.63 0.77 2.13
C GLY A 125 -2.09 1.55 3.37
N ARG A 126 -2.09 0.88 4.52
CA ARG A 126 -2.62 1.40 5.78
C ARG A 126 -1.50 1.86 6.70
N HIS A 127 -1.79 2.85 7.52
CA HIS A 127 -0.82 3.41 8.47
C HIS A 127 -0.60 2.57 9.73
N ASP A 128 -1.44 1.58 9.98
CA ASP A 128 -1.42 0.70 11.14
C ASP A 128 -0.71 -0.64 10.90
N TRP A 129 -0.12 -0.86 9.73
CA TRP A 129 0.69 -2.04 9.49
C TRP A 129 1.96 -2.01 10.34
N GLU A 130 2.18 -3.09 11.08
CA GLU A 130 3.35 -3.25 11.94
C GLU A 130 4.44 -4.05 11.22
N ASP A 131 4.57 -5.34 11.48
CA ASP A 131 5.65 -6.15 10.93
C ASP A 131 5.30 -6.69 9.54
N TYR A 132 6.10 -6.32 8.54
CA TYR A 132 5.88 -6.75 7.17
C TYR A 132 7.14 -6.74 6.32
N SER A 133 7.05 -7.41 5.17
CA SER A 133 7.99 -7.35 4.06
C SER A 133 7.33 -6.65 2.88
N ALA A 134 8.01 -5.68 2.29
CA ALA A 134 7.57 -4.99 1.07
C ALA A 134 8.59 -5.22 -0.04
N GLU A 135 8.12 -5.67 -1.21
CA GLU A 135 8.94 -5.94 -2.39
C GLU A 135 8.58 -4.94 -3.50
N PHE A 136 9.60 -4.34 -4.08
CA PHE A 136 9.49 -3.39 -5.16
C PHE A 136 10.37 -3.83 -6.33
N THR A 137 9.76 -4.05 -7.49
CA THR A 137 10.49 -4.27 -8.74
C THR A 137 10.37 -3.04 -9.61
N PHE A 138 11.49 -2.38 -9.89
CA PHE A 138 11.52 -1.12 -10.59
C PHE A 138 12.78 -0.94 -11.44
N THR A 139 12.69 -0.02 -12.39
CA THR A 139 13.79 0.38 -13.26
C THR A 139 14.06 1.87 -13.07
N PRO A 140 15.23 2.26 -12.52
CA PRO A 140 15.70 3.64 -12.60
C PRO A 140 15.85 4.07 -14.05
N LEU A 141 15.29 5.22 -14.44
CA LEU A 141 15.40 5.75 -15.81
C LEU A 141 16.34 6.93 -15.88
N THR A 142 16.24 7.85 -14.92
CA THR A 142 17.13 9.01 -14.80
C THR A 142 17.29 9.39 -13.35
N GLY A 143 18.36 10.10 -13.03
CA GLY A 143 18.64 10.60 -11.69
C GLY A 143 19.53 9.68 -10.88
N ALA A 144 19.55 9.88 -9.57
CA ALA A 144 20.49 9.21 -8.69
C ALA A 144 19.97 8.94 -7.27
N ASP A 145 18.72 9.27 -6.97
CA ASP A 145 18.14 9.09 -5.63
C ASP A 145 16.78 8.38 -5.77
N HIS A 146 16.84 7.07 -5.95
CA HIS A 146 15.72 6.17 -6.20
C HIS A 146 15.36 5.46 -4.92
N MET A 147 14.21 5.74 -4.30
CA MET A 147 13.88 5.24 -2.97
C MET A 147 12.55 4.52 -2.93
N VAL A 148 12.51 3.42 -2.19
CA VAL A 148 11.29 2.70 -1.79
C VAL A 148 11.10 2.88 -0.29
N ASN A 149 9.87 3.10 0.16
CA ASN A 149 9.58 3.52 1.52
C ASN A 149 8.77 2.48 2.29
N VAL A 150 9.07 2.35 3.57
CA VAL A 150 8.33 1.53 4.55
C VAL A 150 8.06 2.33 5.82
N ARG A 151 7.11 1.88 6.62
CA ARG A 151 6.70 2.57 7.85
C ARG A 151 6.32 4.03 7.59
N VAL A 152 5.66 4.28 6.46
CA VAL A 152 5.24 5.62 6.07
C VAL A 152 4.11 6.10 6.97
N GLN A 153 4.34 7.20 7.71
CA GLN A 153 3.37 7.86 8.57
C GLN A 153 2.96 9.24 8.01
N GLY A 154 3.32 9.51 6.76
CA GLY A 154 3.08 10.76 6.05
C GLY A 154 4.35 11.29 5.40
N ALA A 155 4.26 12.46 4.78
CA ALA A 155 5.31 13.06 3.94
C ALA A 155 6.70 13.22 4.58
N ILE A 156 6.77 13.29 5.88
CA ILE A 156 8.00 13.61 6.60
C ILE A 156 8.45 12.51 7.56
N ARG A 157 7.78 11.36 7.55
CA ARG A 157 8.11 10.25 8.48
C ARG A 157 8.02 8.92 7.76
N SER A 158 9.17 8.31 7.49
CA SER A 158 9.29 6.98 6.91
C SER A 158 10.71 6.45 7.08
N TYR A 159 10.91 5.16 6.80
CA TYR A 159 12.22 4.67 6.37
C TYR A 159 12.21 4.53 4.85
N ALA A 160 13.40 4.62 4.26
CA ALA A 160 13.59 4.34 2.84
C ALA A 160 14.78 3.42 2.63
N VAL A 161 14.69 2.58 1.59
CA VAL A 161 15.85 1.94 0.99
C VAL A 161 16.07 2.57 -0.36
N GLY A 162 17.26 3.12 -0.58
CA GLY A 162 17.55 3.91 -1.78
C GLY A 162 18.80 3.45 -2.53
N LEU A 163 18.69 3.46 -3.87
CA LEU A 163 19.83 3.48 -4.76
C LEU A 163 20.30 4.93 -4.87
N LEU A 164 21.46 5.21 -4.32
CA LEU A 164 21.98 6.58 -4.22
C LEU A 164 23.08 6.82 -5.24
N ALA A 165 23.37 8.10 -5.47
CA ALA A 165 24.58 8.51 -6.17
C ALA A 165 25.83 7.75 -5.63
N ASP A 166 26.87 7.70 -6.38
CA ASP A 166 28.15 7.04 -6.03
C ASP A 166 28.09 5.49 -5.95
N GLY A 167 27.07 4.85 -6.55
CA GLY A 167 26.96 3.39 -6.60
C GLY A 167 26.77 2.76 -5.22
N LYS A 168 25.82 3.26 -4.46
CA LYS A 168 25.49 2.79 -3.13
C LYS A 168 24.02 2.38 -3.03
N ILE A 169 23.75 1.43 -2.11
CA ILE A 169 22.44 1.21 -1.53
C ILE A 169 22.47 1.67 -0.07
N ALA A 170 21.40 2.32 0.39
CA ALA A 170 21.37 2.84 1.75
C ALA A 170 20.00 2.59 2.41
N ILE A 171 19.99 2.46 3.74
CA ILE A 171 18.79 2.63 4.56
C ILE A 171 18.82 4.06 5.10
N LEU A 172 17.72 4.78 4.86
CA LEU A 172 17.56 6.16 5.27
C LEU A 172 16.35 6.27 6.22
N LYS A 173 16.37 7.28 7.07
CA LYS A 173 15.22 7.71 7.85
C LYS A 173 14.81 9.10 7.41
N ASN A 174 13.53 9.27 7.12
CA ASN A 174 12.91 10.56 6.89
C ASN A 174 12.33 11.05 8.23
N ASP A 175 12.88 12.10 8.75
CA ASP A 175 12.37 12.85 9.91
C ASP A 175 12.44 14.33 9.57
N ASN A 176 11.47 14.79 8.76
CA ASN A 176 11.47 16.12 8.14
C ASN A 176 12.72 16.36 7.28
N GLY A 177 13.15 15.33 6.56
CA GLY A 177 14.32 15.27 5.70
C GLY A 177 15.04 13.93 5.84
N TYR A 178 15.55 13.41 4.72
CA TYR A 178 16.22 12.13 4.69
C TYR A 178 17.65 12.22 5.27
N ARG A 179 17.97 11.30 6.18
CA ARG A 179 19.32 11.04 6.67
C ARG A 179 19.69 9.58 6.48
N VAL A 180 20.89 9.31 6.03
CA VAL A 180 21.42 7.95 5.90
C VAL A 180 21.67 7.36 7.28
N LEU A 181 21.13 6.18 7.55
CA LEU A 181 21.40 5.39 8.76
C LEU A 181 22.57 4.43 8.55
N THR A 182 22.59 3.76 7.39
CA THR A 182 23.67 2.87 6.97
C THR A 182 23.69 2.76 5.45
N ASP A 183 24.85 2.49 4.86
CA ASP A 183 25.01 2.28 3.42
C ASP A 183 26.04 1.19 3.12
N ALA A 184 26.01 0.68 1.88
CA ALA A 184 27.02 -0.23 1.35
C ALA A 184 27.25 0.04 -0.14
N PRO A 185 28.41 -0.30 -0.69
CA PRO A 185 28.65 -0.27 -2.12
C PRO A 185 27.66 -1.19 -2.86
N PHE A 186 27.02 -0.66 -3.87
CA PHE A 186 26.10 -1.41 -4.73
C PHE A 186 26.13 -0.78 -6.13
N ALA A 187 26.74 -1.48 -7.08
CA ALA A 187 26.82 -0.99 -8.46
C ALA A 187 25.43 -1.10 -9.12
N TRP A 188 24.84 0.05 -9.38
CA TRP A 188 23.57 0.15 -10.11
C TRP A 188 23.69 1.12 -11.29
N GLU A 189 22.79 0.99 -12.24
CA GLU A 189 22.78 1.79 -13.47
C GLU A 189 21.34 2.05 -13.93
N ASN A 190 21.11 3.19 -14.57
CA ASN A 190 19.84 3.51 -15.20
C ASN A 190 19.53 2.53 -16.34
N GLY A 191 18.24 2.19 -16.50
CA GLY A 191 17.74 1.27 -17.52
C GLY A 191 17.80 -0.21 -17.11
N LYS A 192 18.40 -0.55 -15.98
CA LYS A 192 18.42 -1.90 -15.44
C LYS A 192 17.35 -2.07 -14.35
N GLU A 193 16.60 -3.17 -14.43
CA GLU A 193 15.61 -3.53 -13.42
C GLU A 193 16.26 -4.08 -12.14
N TYR A 194 15.72 -3.70 -11.00
CA TYR A 194 16.11 -4.17 -9.68
C TYR A 194 14.88 -4.61 -8.88
N THR A 195 15.06 -5.64 -8.06
CA THR A 195 14.09 -6.02 -7.04
C THR A 195 14.67 -5.71 -5.66
N ILE A 196 14.04 -4.78 -4.96
CA ILE A 196 14.38 -4.43 -3.58
C ILE A 196 13.27 -4.90 -2.66
N THR A 197 13.63 -5.74 -1.69
CA THR A 197 12.75 -6.16 -0.62
C THR A 197 13.20 -5.50 0.69
N VAL A 198 12.27 -4.82 1.34
CA VAL A 198 12.49 -4.21 2.65
C VAL A 198 11.69 -4.96 3.70
N LYS A 199 12.38 -5.49 4.71
CA LYS A 199 11.71 -6.06 5.89
C LYS A 199 11.73 -5.05 7.03
N ALA A 200 10.56 -4.80 7.60
CA ALA A 200 10.38 -3.96 8.77
C ALA A 200 9.79 -4.83 9.89
N VAL A 201 10.60 -5.15 10.91
CA VAL A 201 10.22 -6.01 12.04
C VAL A 201 10.62 -5.34 13.34
N GLY A 202 9.65 -5.01 14.18
CA GLY A 202 9.87 -4.16 15.33
C GLY A 202 10.57 -2.85 14.92
N ASN A 203 11.69 -2.53 15.54
CA ASN A 203 12.53 -1.37 15.20
C ASN A 203 13.69 -1.70 14.25
N THR A 204 13.68 -2.85 13.59
CA THR A 204 14.73 -3.31 12.69
C THR A 204 14.28 -3.21 11.24
N ILE A 205 15.10 -2.59 10.40
CA ILE A 205 14.90 -2.48 8.96
C ILE A 205 16.03 -3.23 8.25
N SER A 206 15.66 -4.15 7.35
CA SER A 206 16.61 -4.87 6.49
C SER A 206 16.35 -4.55 5.02
N ALA A 207 17.40 -4.36 4.24
CA ALA A 207 17.35 -4.17 2.81
C ALA A 207 17.96 -5.38 2.09
N ILE A 208 17.18 -5.97 1.20
CA ILE A 208 17.52 -7.12 0.39
C ILE A 208 17.45 -6.67 -1.07
N ALA A 209 18.50 -6.82 -1.84
CA ALA A 209 18.50 -6.55 -3.26
C ALA A 209 18.86 -7.83 -4.03
N ASP A 210 18.06 -8.13 -5.06
CA ASP A 210 18.22 -9.33 -5.89
C ASP A 210 18.38 -10.64 -5.06
N GLY A 211 17.64 -10.72 -3.93
CA GLY A 211 17.62 -11.88 -3.05
C GLY A 211 18.75 -11.95 -1.99
N ALA A 212 19.69 -11.02 -1.98
CA ALA A 212 20.75 -10.94 -0.98
C ALA A 212 20.48 -9.83 0.04
N GLU A 213 20.53 -10.15 1.36
CA GLU A 213 20.46 -9.13 2.41
C GLU A 213 21.80 -8.34 2.41
N LEU A 214 21.69 -7.06 2.07
CA LEU A 214 22.85 -6.18 1.95
C LEU A 214 23.04 -5.28 3.18
N LEU A 215 21.93 -4.84 3.77
CA LEU A 215 21.94 -3.90 4.90
C LEU A 215 20.93 -4.33 5.94
N LYS A 216 21.27 -4.06 7.20
CA LYS A 216 20.36 -4.21 8.33
C LYS A 216 20.73 -3.20 9.41
N ILE A 217 19.71 -2.54 9.98
CA ILE A 217 19.88 -1.57 11.07
C ILE A 217 18.76 -1.75 12.09
N THR A 218 19.08 -1.59 13.36
CA THR A 218 18.11 -1.44 14.45
C THR A 218 18.12 0.03 14.86
N ASP A 219 16.98 0.71 14.70
CA ASP A 219 16.80 2.10 15.09
C ASP A 219 16.35 2.17 16.56
N GLU A 220 17.22 2.62 17.45
CA GLU A 220 16.91 2.80 18.87
C GLU A 220 16.49 4.24 19.20
N GLU A 221 16.58 5.16 18.22
CA GLU A 221 16.24 6.57 18.39
C GLU A 221 14.89 6.91 17.78
N HIS A 222 13.82 6.81 18.55
CA HIS A 222 12.46 7.13 18.11
C HIS A 222 12.02 6.35 16.86
N PRO A 223 12.05 5.00 16.88
CA PRO A 223 11.70 4.19 15.72
C PRO A 223 10.25 4.37 15.31
N TYR A 224 9.99 4.29 14.00
CA TYR A 224 8.65 4.17 13.47
C TYR A 224 8.27 2.69 13.45
N LEU A 225 7.28 2.30 14.29
CA LEU A 225 6.92 0.90 14.50
C LEU A 225 5.75 0.43 13.63
N GLN A 226 5.07 1.38 12.97
CA GLN A 226 3.95 1.12 12.08
C GLN A 226 3.93 2.12 10.93
N GLY A 227 3.23 1.79 9.86
CA GLY A 227 3.04 2.66 8.71
C GLY A 227 2.88 1.91 7.40
N SER A 228 2.42 2.61 6.38
CA SER A 228 2.22 2.12 5.02
C SER A 228 3.55 1.99 4.25
N VAL A 229 3.44 1.67 2.96
CA VAL A 229 4.57 1.62 2.03
C VAL A 229 4.47 2.72 0.98
N GLY A 230 5.56 3.00 0.28
CA GLY A 230 5.56 4.01 -0.76
C GLY A 230 6.81 4.03 -1.60
N VAL A 231 6.86 5.02 -2.45
CA VAL A 231 8.00 5.31 -3.31
C VAL A 231 8.31 6.80 -3.23
N SER A 232 9.58 7.15 -3.24
CA SER A 232 10.02 8.53 -3.23
C SER A 232 11.29 8.71 -4.04
N MET A 233 11.52 9.94 -4.48
CA MET A 233 12.69 10.27 -5.28
C MET A 233 13.03 11.74 -5.20
N LEU A 234 14.27 12.08 -5.48
CA LEU A 234 14.79 13.44 -5.38
C LEU A 234 15.49 13.87 -6.68
N ARG A 235 15.58 15.15 -6.89
CA ARG A 235 16.51 15.82 -7.81
C ARG A 235 16.55 15.27 -9.24
N GLY A 236 15.47 15.42 -9.98
CA GLY A 236 15.43 15.06 -11.39
C GLY A 236 15.37 13.56 -11.67
N THR A 237 14.91 12.80 -10.71
CA THR A 237 14.79 11.34 -10.80
C THR A 237 13.50 10.93 -11.48
N HIS A 238 13.57 9.85 -12.25
CA HIS A 238 12.44 9.18 -12.88
C HIS A 238 12.62 7.67 -12.78
N ASP A 239 11.61 7.00 -12.23
CA ASP A 239 11.53 5.55 -12.09
C ASP A 239 10.27 5.00 -12.73
N LYS A 240 10.32 3.74 -13.13
CA LYS A 240 9.15 2.96 -13.47
C LYS A 240 9.10 1.69 -12.61
N TYR A 241 7.94 1.41 -12.06
CA TYR A 241 7.67 0.29 -11.17
C TYR A 241 6.80 -0.73 -11.88
N ARG A 242 7.24 -1.97 -11.91
CA ARG A 242 6.47 -3.07 -12.48
C ARG A 242 5.68 -3.84 -11.43
N ARG A 243 6.17 -3.86 -10.19
CA ARG A 243 5.54 -4.60 -9.11
C ARG A 243 5.78 -3.93 -7.75
N ILE A 244 4.72 -3.89 -6.96
CA ILE A 244 4.79 -3.54 -5.54
C ILE A 244 3.96 -4.59 -4.80
N ALA A 245 4.59 -5.33 -3.89
CA ALA A 245 3.91 -6.36 -3.10
C ALA A 245 4.23 -6.18 -1.61
N VAL A 246 3.27 -6.44 -0.75
CA VAL A 246 3.43 -6.33 0.71
C VAL A 246 2.86 -7.56 1.37
N LYS A 247 3.60 -8.10 2.34
CA LYS A 247 3.21 -9.27 3.09
C LYS A 247 3.54 -9.10 4.57
N GLY A 248 2.56 -9.30 5.43
CA GLY A 248 2.74 -9.36 6.88
C GLY A 248 3.65 -10.53 7.29
N ILE A 249 4.39 -10.35 8.37
CA ILE A 249 5.34 -11.33 8.95
C ILE A 249 4.82 -11.79 10.30
#